data_40bacc528fdf02dd58d16711cccfdc86
#
_entry.id   40bacc528fdf02dd58d16711cccfdc86
#
_cell.length_a   1.000
_cell.length_b   1.000
_cell.length_c   1.000
_cell.angle_alpha   90.00
_cell.angle_beta   90.00
_cell.angle_gamma   90.00
#
_symmetry.space_group_name_H-M   'P 1'
#
loop_
_entity.id
_entity.type
_entity.pdbx_description
1 polymer ?
#
loop_
_entity_poly.entity_id
_entity_poly.type
_entity_poly.pdbx_seq_one_letter_code
_entity_poly.pdbx_strand_id
1 'polypeptide(L)'
;MNNRPWNRRTFYLLLLPIILSSCAGTINTINRTTATYAYKKAYIVSAENSNYIKFKFGVITPYGYIVLPDDPSQKNEVIGNTDMVIKQELEKYGIHSVIGKKDDIAGDFDLIVLYADTWRWDMKKILDKLEIVFISPEENKELARSTYTIYKNKEFHNFPTPEKEVPKMVKELLSK
;
A
#
# COMPACT_ATOMS: atom_id res chain seq x y z
N MET A 1 2.36 29.99 47.49
CA MET A 1 2.41 28.90 46.51
C MET A 1 0.99 28.63 46.03
N ASN A 2 0.68 28.99 44.77
CA ASN A 2 -0.67 28.91 44.23
C ASN A 2 -0.83 27.56 43.49
N ASN A 3 -1.40 26.57 44.18
CA ASN A 3 -1.82 25.31 43.58
C ASN A 3 -3.13 25.51 42.80
N ARG A 4 -3.06 25.84 41.51
CA ARG A 4 -4.22 25.79 40.65
C ARG A 4 -4.57 24.33 40.37
N PRO A 5 -5.78 23.85 40.72
CA PRO A 5 -6.20 22.48 40.39
C PRO A 5 -6.28 22.39 38.87
N TRP A 6 -5.52 21.45 38.32
CA TRP A 6 -5.54 21.14 36.89
C TRP A 6 -6.95 20.66 36.51
N ASN A 7 -7.59 21.43 35.63
CA ASN A 7 -8.99 21.20 35.27
C ASN A 7 -9.09 19.89 34.48
N ARG A 8 -9.87 18.93 34.98
CA ARG A 8 -10.08 17.61 34.34
C ARG A 8 -10.40 17.72 32.84
N ARG A 9 -11.11 18.77 32.44
CA ARG A 9 -11.43 19.04 31.01
C ARG A 9 -10.20 19.31 30.16
N THR A 10 -9.16 19.96 30.69
CA THR A 10 -7.90 20.23 29.97
C THR A 10 -7.09 18.95 29.77
N PHE A 11 -7.18 18.00 30.68
CA PHE A 11 -6.51 16.72 30.58
C PHE A 11 -7.08 15.84 29.43
N TYR A 12 -8.40 15.84 29.25
CA TYR A 12 -9.05 15.11 28.15
C TYR A 12 -8.78 15.74 26.79
N LEU A 13 -8.66 17.07 26.71
CA LEU A 13 -8.32 17.79 25.47
C LEU A 13 -6.87 17.54 25.02
N LEU A 14 -5.94 17.29 25.95
CA LEU A 14 -4.54 16.94 25.64
C LEU A 14 -4.37 15.46 25.26
N LEU A 15 -5.26 14.58 25.72
CA LEU A 15 -5.24 13.13 25.37
C LEU A 15 -5.81 12.84 23.96
N LEU A 16 -6.72 13.70 23.47
CA LEU A 16 -7.40 13.51 22.20
C LEU A 16 -6.46 13.44 20.97
N PRO A 17 -5.43 14.29 20.81
CA PRO A 17 -4.52 14.23 19.67
C PRO A 17 -3.59 13.01 19.69
N ILE A 18 -3.32 12.42 20.85
CA ILE A 18 -2.45 11.23 20.98
C ILE A 18 -3.16 9.98 20.45
N ILE A 19 -4.49 9.94 20.56
CA ILE A 19 -5.30 8.80 20.06
C ILE A 19 -5.48 8.85 18.54
N LEU A 20 -5.37 10.03 17.92
CA LEU A 20 -5.57 10.23 16.49
C LEU A 20 -4.31 9.98 15.64
N SER A 21 -3.13 9.83 16.22
CA SER A 21 -1.87 9.58 15.52
C SER A 21 -1.55 8.08 15.36
N SER A 22 -2.54 7.26 15.03
CA SER A 22 -2.33 5.84 14.76
C SER A 22 -1.78 5.65 13.35
N CYS A 23 -0.46 5.54 13.20
CA CYS A 23 0.14 5.09 11.95
C CYS A 23 -0.20 3.61 11.70
N ALA A 24 -0.83 3.31 10.57
CA ALA A 24 -1.25 1.95 10.21
C ALA A 24 -0.09 1.07 9.75
N GLY A 25 1.02 1.66 9.33
CA GLY A 25 2.19 0.96 8.80
C GLY A 25 3.37 1.89 8.56
N THR A 26 4.42 1.33 7.95
CA THR A 26 5.62 2.06 7.54
C THR A 26 5.70 2.13 6.03
N ILE A 27 6.03 3.30 5.49
CA ILE A 27 6.43 3.50 4.10
C ILE A 27 7.94 3.68 4.10
N ASN A 28 8.61 2.97 3.20
CA ASN A 28 10.04 3.09 2.95
C ASN A 28 10.25 3.31 1.45
N THR A 29 10.81 4.45 1.08
CA THR A 29 11.02 4.84 -0.31
C THR A 29 12.51 4.96 -0.59
N ILE A 30 12.96 4.32 -1.67
CA ILE A 30 14.34 4.34 -2.16
C ILE A 30 14.32 4.97 -3.57
N ASN A 31 14.95 6.13 -3.70
CA ASN A 31 15.20 6.76 -4.99
C ASN A 31 16.61 6.39 -5.46
N ARG A 32 16.71 5.76 -6.63
CA ARG A 32 18.00 5.29 -7.19
C ARG A 32 18.61 6.29 -8.17
N THR A 33 17.88 7.33 -8.47
CA THR A 33 18.33 8.38 -9.38
C THR A 33 18.24 9.74 -8.71
N THR A 34 19.24 10.57 -8.96
CA THR A 34 19.26 11.99 -8.56
C THR A 34 18.70 12.91 -9.64
N ALA A 35 18.41 12.36 -10.82
CA ALA A 35 17.88 13.14 -11.93
C ALA A 35 16.43 13.55 -11.64
N THR A 36 16.14 14.80 -11.94
CA THR A 36 14.79 15.34 -11.90
C THR A 36 14.05 14.91 -13.16
N TYR A 37 13.25 13.88 -13.07
CA TYR A 37 12.39 13.49 -14.18
C TYR A 37 11.06 14.25 -14.10
N ALA A 38 10.74 14.99 -15.15
CA ALA A 38 9.40 15.53 -15.35
C ALA A 38 8.60 14.52 -16.17
N TYR A 39 8.06 13.49 -15.50
CA TYR A 39 7.20 12.52 -16.17
C TYR A 39 5.92 13.20 -16.65
N LYS A 40 5.51 12.89 -17.90
CA LYS A 40 4.26 13.37 -18.50
C LYS A 40 3.30 12.22 -18.77
N LYS A 41 3.85 11.06 -19.14
CA LYS A 41 3.07 9.87 -19.49
C LYS A 41 3.57 8.65 -18.75
N ALA A 42 2.68 7.94 -18.07
CA ALA A 42 3.00 6.71 -17.38
C ALA A 42 2.16 5.54 -17.89
N TYR A 43 2.78 4.38 -17.95
CA TYR A 43 2.10 3.12 -18.17
C TYR A 43 2.10 2.30 -16.87
N ILE A 44 0.90 1.99 -16.37
CA ILE A 44 0.72 1.20 -15.16
C ILE A 44 0.45 -0.24 -15.58
N VAL A 45 1.33 -1.15 -15.19
CA VAL A 45 1.14 -2.56 -15.48
C VAL A 45 0.16 -3.13 -14.46
N SER A 46 -1.02 -3.53 -14.94
CA SER A 46 -2.05 -4.16 -14.12
C SER A 46 -1.52 -5.49 -13.57
N ALA A 47 -1.73 -5.73 -12.29
CA ALA A 47 -1.39 -7.01 -11.67
C ALA A 47 -2.31 -8.11 -12.21
N GLU A 48 -1.72 -9.24 -12.58
CA GLU A 48 -2.52 -10.42 -12.96
C GLU A 48 -3.17 -11.06 -11.74
N ASN A 49 -2.50 -10.98 -10.59
CA ASN A 49 -2.93 -11.57 -9.32
C ASN A 49 -2.44 -10.74 -8.12
N SER A 50 -3.30 -10.57 -7.14
CA SER A 50 -2.91 -10.07 -5.82
C SER A 50 -2.42 -11.24 -4.95
N ASN A 51 -1.35 -11.01 -4.18
CA ASN A 51 -0.93 -11.98 -3.18
C ASN A 51 -1.90 -11.96 -1.99
N TYR A 52 -2.36 -13.12 -1.56
CA TYR A 52 -3.27 -13.23 -0.44
C TYR A 52 -2.70 -14.12 0.66
N ILE A 53 -2.52 -13.56 1.84
CA ILE A 53 -2.11 -14.31 3.02
C ILE A 53 -3.35 -14.98 3.59
N LYS A 54 -3.46 -16.29 3.37
CA LYS A 54 -4.56 -17.10 3.90
C LYS A 54 -4.31 -17.39 5.38
N PHE A 55 -5.30 -17.10 6.21
CA PHE A 55 -5.32 -17.69 7.54
C PHE A 55 -5.56 -19.18 7.40
N LYS A 56 -4.64 -19.98 7.91
CA LYS A 56 -4.86 -21.41 8.03
C LYS A 56 -5.78 -21.63 9.22
N PHE A 57 -7.03 -21.86 8.94
CA PHE A 57 -7.97 -22.30 9.97
C PHE A 57 -7.62 -23.73 10.35
N GLY A 58 -7.52 -23.98 11.63
CA GLY A 58 -7.37 -25.33 12.15
C GLY A 58 -8.52 -25.64 13.10
N VAL A 59 -8.80 -26.90 13.28
CA VAL A 59 -9.78 -27.41 14.23
C VAL A 59 -9.03 -27.97 15.42
N ILE A 60 -9.44 -27.55 16.62
CA ILE A 60 -8.95 -28.16 17.86
C ILE A 60 -9.74 -29.47 18.06
N THR A 61 -9.02 -30.58 18.05
CA THR A 61 -9.57 -31.89 18.31
C THR A 61 -9.01 -32.42 19.63
N PRO A 62 -9.62 -33.46 20.23
CA PRO A 62 -9.05 -34.13 21.42
C PRO A 62 -7.61 -34.65 21.19
N TYR A 63 -7.19 -34.80 19.94
CA TYR A 63 -5.86 -35.31 19.56
C TYR A 63 -4.88 -34.19 19.18
N GLY A 64 -5.29 -32.92 19.27
CA GLY A 64 -4.45 -31.76 18.96
C GLY A 64 -5.07 -30.80 17.93
N TYR A 65 -4.26 -29.85 17.50
CA TYR A 65 -4.65 -28.86 16.49
C TYR A 65 -4.36 -29.41 15.09
N ILE A 66 -5.42 -29.54 14.29
CA ILE A 66 -5.33 -29.98 12.89
C ILE A 66 -5.55 -28.78 11.97
N VAL A 67 -4.56 -28.42 11.16
CA VAL A 67 -4.67 -27.40 10.15
C VAL A 67 -5.47 -27.95 8.96
N LEU A 68 -6.56 -27.29 8.60
CA LEU A 68 -7.33 -27.66 7.42
C LEU A 68 -6.53 -27.38 6.15
N PRO A 69 -6.61 -28.26 5.12
CA PRO A 69 -5.97 -28.01 3.83
C PRO A 69 -6.53 -26.74 3.18
N ASP A 70 -5.70 -26.07 2.39
CA ASP A 70 -6.14 -24.91 1.61
C ASP A 70 -7.24 -25.36 0.63
N ASP A 71 -8.28 -24.55 0.50
CA ASP A 71 -9.35 -24.76 -0.48
C ASP A 71 -8.77 -24.49 -1.89
N PRO A 72 -8.66 -25.51 -2.76
CA PRO A 72 -8.13 -25.35 -4.11
C PRO A 72 -9.02 -24.50 -5.02
N SER A 73 -10.28 -24.26 -4.63
CA SER A 73 -11.23 -23.43 -5.40
C SER A 73 -10.99 -21.93 -5.23
N GLN A 74 -10.14 -21.51 -4.27
CA GLN A 74 -9.79 -20.10 -4.12
C GLN A 74 -8.87 -19.68 -5.26
N LYS A 75 -9.48 -19.11 -6.29
CA LYS A 75 -8.79 -18.53 -7.44
C LYS A 75 -7.90 -17.38 -6.99
N ASN A 76 -6.76 -17.23 -7.66
CA ASN A 76 -5.98 -16.00 -7.58
C ASN A 76 -6.82 -14.88 -8.20
N GLU A 77 -7.34 -13.99 -7.37
CA GLU A 77 -8.12 -12.84 -7.79
C GLU A 77 -7.30 -11.58 -7.61
N VAL A 78 -7.47 -10.62 -8.52
CA VAL A 78 -7.04 -9.25 -8.26
C VAL A 78 -7.95 -8.70 -7.17
N ILE A 79 -7.36 -8.29 -6.06
CA ILE A 79 -8.09 -7.76 -4.92
C ILE A 79 -7.95 -6.24 -4.91
N GLY A 80 -9.09 -5.56 -4.91
CA GLY A 80 -9.11 -4.09 -4.89
C GLY A 80 -8.91 -3.47 -6.27
N ASN A 81 -8.60 -2.18 -6.25
CA ASN A 81 -8.46 -1.30 -7.41
C ASN A 81 -7.15 -0.52 -7.34
N THR A 82 -6.09 -1.18 -6.91
CA THR A 82 -4.78 -0.55 -6.63
C THR A 82 -4.24 0.21 -7.85
N ASP A 83 -4.37 -0.36 -9.05
CA ASP A 83 -3.97 0.27 -10.31
C ASP A 83 -4.74 1.56 -10.60
N MET A 84 -6.07 1.54 -10.38
CA MET A 84 -6.90 2.73 -10.54
C MET A 84 -6.54 3.83 -9.55
N VAL A 85 -6.21 3.47 -8.31
CA VAL A 85 -5.79 4.44 -7.29
C VAL A 85 -4.43 5.04 -7.64
N ILE A 86 -3.48 4.22 -8.11
CA ILE A 86 -2.18 4.70 -8.60
C ILE A 86 -2.39 5.66 -9.77
N LYS A 87 -3.25 5.30 -10.75
CA LYS A 87 -3.59 6.15 -11.88
C LYS A 87 -4.12 7.51 -11.42
N GLN A 88 -5.14 7.50 -10.59
CA GLN A 88 -5.76 8.73 -10.08
C GLN A 88 -4.76 9.61 -9.35
N GLU A 89 -3.83 9.01 -8.62
CA GLU A 89 -2.84 9.77 -7.88
C GLU A 89 -1.79 10.39 -8.81
N LEU A 90 -1.28 9.65 -9.80
CA LEU A 90 -0.34 10.19 -10.80
C LEU A 90 -0.96 11.33 -11.61
N GLU A 91 -2.25 11.22 -11.96
CA GLU A 91 -2.97 12.26 -12.70
C GLU A 91 -3.09 13.58 -11.91
N LYS A 92 -3.15 13.54 -10.58
CA LYS A 92 -3.10 14.75 -9.73
C LYS A 92 -1.77 15.50 -9.84
N TYR A 93 -0.69 14.80 -10.18
CA TYR A 93 0.62 15.39 -10.43
C TYR A 93 0.82 15.77 -11.90
N GLY A 94 -0.23 15.71 -12.73
CA GLY A 94 -0.16 16.05 -14.17
C GLY A 94 0.46 14.96 -15.03
N ILE A 95 0.61 13.73 -14.52
CA ILE A 95 1.16 12.59 -15.26
C ILE A 95 -0.01 11.80 -15.85
N HIS A 96 -0.19 11.91 -17.18
CA HIS A 96 -1.23 11.17 -17.88
C HIS A 96 -0.94 9.67 -17.85
N SER A 97 -1.86 8.86 -17.28
CA SER A 97 -1.60 7.46 -16.98
C SER A 97 -2.55 6.51 -17.69
N VAL A 98 -2.00 5.43 -18.25
CA VAL A 98 -2.73 4.34 -18.90
C VAL A 98 -2.49 3.05 -18.12
N ILE A 99 -3.54 2.25 -17.93
CA ILE A 99 -3.46 0.92 -17.30
C ILE A 99 -3.54 -0.13 -18.42
N GLY A 100 -2.65 -1.13 -18.39
CA GLY A 100 -2.68 -2.23 -19.33
C GLY A 100 -1.82 -3.40 -18.88
N LYS A 101 -1.75 -4.44 -19.71
CA LYS A 101 -0.94 -5.64 -19.43
C LYS A 101 0.52 -5.40 -19.77
N LYS A 102 1.39 -6.20 -19.17
CA LYS A 102 2.83 -6.12 -19.39
C LYS A 102 3.23 -6.30 -20.86
N ASP A 103 2.53 -7.17 -21.58
CA ASP A 103 2.83 -7.49 -22.98
C ASP A 103 2.26 -6.46 -23.96
N ASP A 104 1.38 -5.59 -23.51
CA ASP A 104 0.69 -4.59 -24.33
C ASP A 104 1.36 -3.19 -24.24
N ILE A 105 2.56 -3.10 -23.68
CA ILE A 105 3.28 -1.83 -23.55
C ILE A 105 3.68 -1.35 -24.96
N ALA A 106 2.81 -0.60 -25.58
CA ALA A 106 3.05 0.04 -26.87
C ALA A 106 2.81 1.55 -26.73
N GLY A 107 3.79 2.34 -27.08
CA GLY A 107 3.67 3.80 -27.05
C GLY A 107 4.86 4.51 -26.43
N ASP A 108 4.76 5.82 -26.45
CA ASP A 108 5.77 6.74 -25.96
C ASP A 108 5.43 7.10 -24.50
N PHE A 109 5.97 6.31 -23.56
CA PHE A 109 5.83 6.53 -22.13
C PHE A 109 7.16 6.95 -21.51
N ASP A 110 7.11 7.91 -20.59
CA ASP A 110 8.28 8.37 -19.83
C ASP A 110 8.52 7.50 -18.59
N LEU A 111 7.50 6.76 -18.17
CA LEU A 111 7.51 6.00 -16.94
C LEU A 111 6.71 4.70 -17.07
N ILE A 112 7.28 3.61 -16.62
CA ILE A 112 6.55 2.37 -16.37
C ILE A 112 6.38 2.20 -14.86
N VAL A 113 5.16 1.92 -14.43
CA VAL A 113 4.81 1.72 -13.02
C VAL A 113 4.40 0.27 -12.83
N LEU A 114 5.18 -0.45 -12.02
CA LEU A 114 4.82 -1.78 -11.54
C LEU A 114 4.32 -1.67 -10.12
N TYR A 115 3.41 -2.55 -9.73
CA TYR A 115 3.01 -2.69 -8.35
C TYR A 115 2.79 -4.16 -7.97
N ALA A 116 2.93 -4.45 -6.70
CA ALA A 116 2.59 -5.73 -6.11
C ALA A 116 1.91 -5.50 -4.76
N ASP A 117 0.71 -6.02 -4.60
CA ASP A 117 -0.04 -5.92 -3.37
C ASP A 117 -0.18 -7.28 -2.68
N THR A 118 -0.17 -7.26 -1.35
CA THR A 118 -0.40 -8.43 -0.51
C THR A 118 -1.52 -8.11 0.45
N TRP A 119 -2.51 -8.97 0.49
CA TRP A 119 -3.71 -8.80 1.29
C TRP A 119 -3.79 -9.87 2.36
N ARG A 120 -4.44 -9.57 3.46
CA ARG A 120 -4.80 -10.55 4.49
C ARG A 120 -6.24 -10.36 4.93
N TRP A 121 -6.80 -11.40 5.51
CA TRP A 121 -8.10 -11.34 6.16
C TRP A 121 -7.94 -10.98 7.63
N ASP A 122 -8.66 -9.94 8.06
CA ASP A 122 -8.80 -9.54 9.45
C ASP A 122 -10.19 -8.92 9.62
N MET A 123 -11.20 -9.75 9.86
CA MET A 123 -12.64 -9.43 9.81
C MET A 123 -13.09 -8.86 8.44
N LYS A 124 -12.18 -8.34 7.67
CA LYS A 124 -12.30 -7.92 6.27
C LYS A 124 -10.96 -8.07 5.56
N LYS A 125 -10.96 -7.94 4.24
CA LYS A 125 -9.71 -7.89 3.46
C LYS A 125 -8.99 -6.57 3.74
N ILE A 126 -7.75 -6.62 4.20
CA ILE A 126 -6.91 -5.45 4.46
C ILE A 126 -5.59 -5.56 3.71
N LEU A 127 -5.06 -4.40 3.33
CA LEU A 127 -3.77 -4.32 2.66
C LEU A 127 -2.65 -4.59 3.67
N ASP A 128 -1.91 -5.68 3.50
CA ASP A 128 -0.78 -6.07 4.37
C ASP A 128 0.54 -5.45 3.91
N LYS A 129 0.79 -5.52 2.59
CA LYS A 129 1.96 -4.94 1.95
C LYS A 129 1.58 -4.38 0.58
N LEU A 130 2.17 -3.25 0.22
CA LEU A 130 2.10 -2.68 -1.12
C LEU A 130 3.50 -2.24 -1.54
N GLU A 131 3.88 -2.60 -2.75
CA GLU A 131 5.11 -2.15 -3.37
C GLU A 131 4.77 -1.45 -4.68
N ILE A 132 5.34 -0.27 -4.90
CA ILE A 132 5.22 0.50 -6.14
C ILE A 132 6.64 0.78 -6.64
N VAL A 133 6.90 0.44 -7.91
CA VAL A 133 8.22 0.58 -8.55
C VAL A 133 8.09 1.43 -9.80
N PHE A 134 8.93 2.44 -9.90
CA PHE A 134 9.10 3.27 -11.08
C PHE A 134 10.27 2.76 -11.91
N ILE A 135 10.04 2.55 -13.20
CA ILE A 135 11.02 1.99 -14.13
C ILE A 135 11.16 2.92 -15.34
N SER A 136 12.40 3.16 -15.77
CA SER A 136 12.71 3.81 -17.04
C SER A 136 12.36 2.88 -18.19
N PRO A 137 11.48 3.29 -19.13
CA PRO A 137 11.19 2.47 -20.31
C PRO A 137 12.41 2.30 -21.24
N GLU A 138 13.28 3.30 -21.33
CA GLU A 138 14.46 3.28 -22.21
C GLU A 138 15.56 2.34 -21.68
N GLU A 139 15.88 2.44 -20.39
CA GLU A 139 16.97 1.69 -19.77
C GLU A 139 16.49 0.37 -19.13
N ASN A 140 15.18 0.16 -19.02
CA ASN A 140 14.56 -0.93 -18.24
C ASN A 140 15.13 -1.02 -16.81
N LYS A 141 15.41 0.13 -16.20
CA LYS A 141 16.07 0.27 -14.92
C LYS A 141 15.12 0.83 -13.87
N GLU A 142 15.22 0.30 -12.66
CA GLU A 142 14.49 0.84 -11.51
C GLU A 142 14.99 2.26 -11.17
N LEU A 143 14.06 3.21 -11.22
CA LEU A 143 14.30 4.61 -10.86
C LEU A 143 14.03 4.87 -9.39
N ALA A 144 12.93 4.32 -8.89
CA ALA A 144 12.52 4.46 -7.50
C ALA A 144 11.60 3.31 -7.08
N ARG A 145 11.58 3.03 -5.78
CA ARG A 145 10.73 2.00 -5.17
C ARG A 145 10.17 2.52 -3.86
N SER A 146 8.88 2.38 -3.66
CA SER A 146 8.23 2.63 -2.38
C SER A 146 7.56 1.35 -1.88
N THR A 147 7.76 1.03 -0.62
CA THR A 147 7.19 -0.17 0.02
C THR A 147 6.43 0.24 1.27
N TYR A 148 5.15 -0.03 1.29
CA TYR A 148 4.31 0.03 2.48
C TYR A 148 4.27 -1.35 3.15
N THR A 149 4.36 -1.38 4.46
CA THR A 149 4.19 -2.61 5.26
C THR A 149 3.41 -2.29 6.54
N ILE A 150 2.37 -3.08 6.83
CA ILE A 150 1.56 -2.89 8.04
C ILE A 150 2.36 -3.22 9.30
N TYR A 151 2.11 -2.50 10.40
CA TYR A 151 2.66 -2.86 11.71
C TYR A 151 1.90 -4.05 12.32
N LYS A 152 2.59 -5.14 12.56
CA LYS A 152 2.01 -6.38 13.12
C LYS A 152 1.35 -6.22 14.50
N ASN A 153 1.77 -5.22 15.27
CA ASN A 153 1.35 -5.07 16.68
C ASN A 153 0.33 -3.93 16.92
N LYS A 154 -0.15 -3.26 15.88
CA LYS A 154 -1.11 -2.15 16.00
C LYS A 154 -2.40 -2.42 15.23
N GLU A 155 -2.89 -3.63 15.33
CA GLU A 155 -4.02 -4.12 14.55
C GLU A 155 -5.38 -3.55 14.96
N PHE A 156 -5.45 -2.89 16.12
CA PHE A 156 -6.68 -2.32 16.61
C PHE A 156 -7.07 -1.06 15.81
N HIS A 157 -8.05 -1.22 14.91
CA HIS A 157 -8.86 -0.18 14.29
C HIS A 157 -8.25 0.62 13.11
N ASN A 158 -7.12 0.24 12.55
CA ASN A 158 -6.62 0.92 11.35
C ASN A 158 -6.55 -0.07 10.19
N PHE A 159 -7.54 0.02 9.32
CA PHE A 159 -7.63 -0.83 8.14
C PHE A 159 -6.96 -0.10 6.96
N PRO A 160 -5.71 -0.44 6.61
CA PRO A 160 -5.04 0.14 5.46
C PRO A 160 -5.72 -0.29 4.16
N THR A 161 -5.80 0.65 3.24
CA THR A 161 -6.33 0.45 1.90
C THR A 161 -5.45 1.17 0.89
N PRO A 162 -5.49 0.82 -0.41
CA PRO A 162 -4.75 1.53 -1.43
C PRO A 162 -5.05 3.04 -1.43
N GLU A 163 -6.31 3.44 -1.24
CA GLU A 163 -6.73 4.84 -1.23
C GLU A 163 -6.07 5.67 -0.12
N LYS A 164 -5.66 5.02 0.97
CA LYS A 164 -4.98 5.69 2.09
C LYS A 164 -3.46 5.73 1.92
N GLU A 165 -2.87 4.68 1.35
CA GLU A 165 -1.43 4.52 1.34
C GLU A 165 -0.78 4.93 0.02
N VAL A 166 -1.40 4.69 -1.13
CA VAL A 166 -0.88 5.09 -2.45
C VAL A 166 -0.58 6.58 -2.55
N PRO A 167 -1.44 7.51 -2.07
CA PRO A 167 -1.13 8.93 -2.15
C PRO A 167 0.18 9.32 -1.45
N LYS A 168 0.47 8.69 -0.31
CA LYS A 168 1.70 8.94 0.44
C LYS A 168 2.92 8.38 -0.31
N MET A 169 2.78 7.15 -0.83
CA MET A 169 3.85 6.46 -1.56
C MET A 169 4.19 7.18 -2.86
N VAL A 170 3.20 7.57 -3.65
CA VAL A 170 3.40 8.32 -4.90
C VAL A 170 4.03 9.68 -4.63
N LYS A 171 3.59 10.38 -3.57
CA LYS A 171 4.21 11.63 -3.15
C LYS A 171 5.70 11.46 -2.85
N GLU A 172 6.08 10.40 -2.12
CA GLU A 172 7.49 10.12 -1.81
C GLU A 172 8.29 9.70 -3.05
N LEU A 173 7.70 8.91 -3.97
CA LEU A 173 8.33 8.50 -5.22
C LEU A 173 8.62 9.68 -6.16
N LEU A 174 7.78 10.72 -6.11
CA LEU A 174 7.92 11.94 -6.91
C LEU A 174 8.68 13.05 -6.18
N SER A 175 8.87 12.92 -4.85
CA SER A 175 9.69 13.85 -4.08
C SER A 175 11.18 13.59 -4.32
N LYS A 176 11.91 14.67 -4.43
CA LYS A 176 13.38 14.66 -4.63
C LYS A 176 14.10 14.63 -3.29
#